data_4fd3b20753bbc23693cce99f8bd6a3d2
#
_entry.id   4fd3b20753bbc23693cce99f8bd6a3d2
#
_cell.length_a   1.000
_cell.length_b   1.000
_cell.length_c   1.000
_cell.angle_alpha   90.00
_cell.angle_beta   90.00
_cell.angle_gamma   90.00
#
_symmetry.space_group_name_H-M   'P 1'
#
loop_
_entity.id
_entity.type
_entity.pdbx_description
1 polymer ?
#
loop_
_entity_poly.entity_id
_entity_poly.type
_entity_poly.pdbx_seq_one_letter_code
_entity_poly.pdbx_strand_id
1 'polypeptide(L)'
;PAIATFSDQASLTTYLKRPVLPPLKITFIGSQTNLEGAEVIMKALKIKKVSSADFLSKNFAQAVYTFIDTPDVVNLESFTTVSDICIANSSINGKSVLVSQELLNTKDGKLRVVADLNPTSSNSIACTLRQSTQDDPFYGYLPNENKEVDLHHPGAIVVVAVPDVTIEYPKETSEFIGNQLIQHLIPRYFNQ
;
A
#
# COMPACT_ATOMS: atom_id res chain seq x y z
N PRO A 1 17.52 -4.02 2.00
CA PRO A 1 18.07 -2.73 1.60
C PRO A 1 16.95 -1.73 1.40
N ALA A 2 17.20 -0.45 1.72
CA ALA A 2 16.27 0.62 1.42
C ALA A 2 16.10 0.79 -0.09
N ILE A 3 14.94 1.24 -0.55
CA ILE A 3 14.64 1.42 -1.99
C ILE A 3 15.64 2.39 -2.62
N ALA A 4 15.99 3.47 -1.93
CA ALA A 4 16.97 4.46 -2.37
C ALA A 4 18.39 3.90 -2.64
N THR A 5 18.68 2.65 -2.26
CA THR A 5 19.98 2.00 -2.59
C THR A 5 20.02 1.42 -4.01
N PHE A 6 18.90 1.37 -4.72
CA PHE A 6 18.83 0.90 -6.10
C PHE A 6 19.03 2.08 -7.06
N SER A 7 19.81 1.87 -8.11
CA SER A 7 20.12 2.90 -9.11
C SER A 7 18.92 3.28 -9.97
N ASP A 8 17.99 2.34 -10.13
CA ASP A 8 16.80 2.46 -10.99
C ASP A 8 15.78 1.35 -10.71
N GLN A 9 14.61 1.49 -11.30
CA GLN A 9 13.52 0.51 -11.21
C GLN A 9 13.91 -0.88 -11.73
N ALA A 10 14.79 -0.97 -12.72
CA ALA A 10 15.21 -2.25 -13.29
C ALA A 10 16.07 -3.05 -12.31
N SER A 11 16.98 -2.40 -11.61
CA SER A 11 17.82 -3.00 -10.57
C SER A 11 16.98 -3.48 -9.38
N LEU A 12 16.02 -2.68 -8.93
CA LEU A 12 15.05 -3.10 -7.90
C LEU A 12 14.23 -4.30 -8.38
N THR A 13 13.67 -4.25 -9.59
CA THR A 13 12.88 -5.34 -10.15
C THR A 13 13.69 -6.65 -10.23
N THR A 14 14.98 -6.55 -10.55
CA THR A 14 15.89 -7.71 -10.57
C THR A 14 16.12 -8.29 -9.18
N TYR A 15 16.25 -7.44 -8.18
CA TYR A 15 16.36 -7.85 -6.78
C TYR A 15 15.08 -8.53 -6.29
N LEU A 16 13.91 -7.99 -6.61
CA LEU A 16 12.60 -8.51 -6.20
C LEU A 16 12.25 -9.89 -6.79
N LYS A 17 12.95 -10.35 -7.82
CA LYS A 17 12.77 -11.70 -8.37
C LYS A 17 13.34 -12.81 -7.47
N ARG A 18 14.13 -12.47 -6.45
CA ARG A 18 14.83 -13.43 -5.59
C ARG A 18 14.02 -13.98 -4.42
N PRO A 19 13.19 -13.18 -3.70
CA PRO A 19 12.51 -13.68 -2.54
C PRO A 19 11.43 -14.71 -2.87
N VAL A 20 11.39 -15.78 -2.09
CA VAL A 20 10.28 -16.73 -2.07
C VAL A 20 9.36 -16.29 -0.94
N LEU A 21 8.16 -15.85 -1.27
CA LEU A 21 7.17 -15.42 -0.29
C LEU A 21 6.31 -16.60 0.17
N PRO A 22 5.95 -16.65 1.45
CA PRO A 22 4.95 -17.60 1.93
C PRO A 22 3.59 -17.34 1.28
N PRO A 23 2.61 -18.24 1.45
CA PRO A 23 1.23 -17.98 1.05
C PRO A 23 0.65 -16.78 1.79
N LEU A 24 0.58 -15.63 1.13
CA LEU A 24 0.06 -14.37 1.67
C LEU A 24 -1.11 -13.88 0.81
N LYS A 25 -2.08 -13.27 1.45
CA LYS A 25 -3.17 -12.55 0.81
C LYS A 25 -2.93 -11.04 0.95
N ILE A 26 -2.75 -10.36 -0.18
CA ILE A 26 -2.45 -8.92 -0.23
C ILE A 26 -3.64 -8.19 -0.85
N THR A 27 -4.21 -7.24 -0.13
CA THR A 27 -5.26 -6.37 -0.64
C THR A 27 -4.70 -4.99 -0.94
N PHE A 28 -4.96 -4.51 -2.14
CA PHE A 28 -4.74 -3.12 -2.52
C PHE A 28 -6.07 -2.38 -2.54
N ILE A 29 -6.07 -1.18 -1.97
CA ILE A 29 -7.22 -0.27 -1.96
C ILE A 29 -6.78 1.05 -2.57
N GLY A 30 -7.46 1.50 -3.62
CA GLY A 30 -7.11 2.76 -4.27
C GLY A 30 -7.81 2.94 -5.61
N SER A 31 -7.49 4.04 -6.30
CA SER A 31 -7.97 4.25 -7.67
C SER A 31 -7.23 3.36 -8.67
N GLN A 32 -7.87 3.06 -9.80
CA GLN A 32 -7.29 2.24 -10.87
C GLN A 32 -5.89 2.73 -11.28
N THR A 33 -5.69 4.03 -11.43
CA THR A 33 -4.40 4.63 -11.82
C THR A 33 -3.28 4.31 -10.81
N ASN A 34 -3.60 4.35 -9.51
CA ASN A 34 -2.63 4.05 -8.46
C ASN A 34 -2.27 2.56 -8.41
N LEU A 35 -3.19 1.71 -8.85
CA LEU A 35 -3.03 0.26 -8.83
C LEU A 35 -2.14 -0.26 -9.96
N GLU A 36 -2.04 0.46 -11.08
CA GLU A 36 -1.20 0.08 -12.23
C GLU A 36 0.29 -0.01 -11.84
N GLY A 37 0.80 0.94 -11.06
CA GLY A 37 2.17 0.91 -10.56
C GLY A 37 2.45 -0.29 -9.65
N ALA A 38 1.52 -0.61 -8.75
CA ALA A 38 1.61 -1.77 -7.87
C ALA A 38 1.65 -3.09 -8.67
N GLU A 39 0.91 -3.16 -9.78
CA GLU A 39 0.86 -4.35 -10.63
C GLU A 39 2.22 -4.72 -11.24
N VAL A 40 3.03 -3.74 -11.59
CA VAL A 40 4.41 -3.95 -12.08
C VAL A 40 5.25 -4.67 -11.03
N ILE A 41 5.18 -4.23 -9.78
CA ILE A 41 5.92 -4.83 -8.65
C ILE A 41 5.39 -6.25 -8.35
N MET A 42 4.07 -6.42 -8.32
CA MET A 42 3.48 -7.75 -8.09
C MET A 42 3.88 -8.76 -9.16
N LYS A 43 3.93 -8.35 -10.43
CA LYS A 43 4.44 -9.17 -11.55
C LYS A 43 5.92 -9.52 -11.36
N ALA A 44 6.75 -8.57 -10.94
CA ALA A 44 8.17 -8.81 -10.66
C ALA A 44 8.38 -9.83 -9.54
N LEU A 45 7.58 -9.75 -8.49
CA LEU A 45 7.54 -10.69 -7.36
C LEU A 45 6.89 -12.03 -7.71
N LYS A 46 6.33 -12.19 -8.93
CA LYS A 46 5.56 -13.37 -9.37
C LYS A 46 4.31 -13.65 -8.51
N ILE A 47 3.74 -12.62 -7.91
CA ILE A 47 2.51 -12.73 -7.12
C ILE A 47 1.33 -12.67 -8.09
N LYS A 48 0.41 -13.62 -7.98
CA LYS A 48 -0.73 -13.76 -8.89
C LYS A 48 -1.88 -12.86 -8.48
N LYS A 49 -2.43 -12.11 -9.45
CA LYS A 49 -3.73 -11.43 -9.29
C LYS A 49 -4.87 -12.45 -9.31
N VAL A 50 -5.80 -12.31 -8.40
CA VAL A 50 -7.02 -13.11 -8.33
C VAL A 50 -8.24 -12.22 -8.25
N SER A 51 -9.41 -12.75 -8.64
CA SER A 51 -10.68 -12.04 -8.49
C SER A 51 -11.02 -11.82 -7.01
N SER A 52 -11.78 -10.79 -6.70
CA SER A 52 -12.25 -10.54 -5.33
C SER A 52 -13.03 -11.72 -4.75
N ALA A 53 -13.85 -12.40 -5.56
CA ALA A 53 -14.60 -13.58 -5.15
C ALA A 53 -13.70 -14.75 -4.77
N ASP A 54 -12.68 -15.04 -5.59
CA ASP A 54 -11.70 -16.09 -5.30
C ASP A 54 -10.82 -15.73 -4.10
N PHE A 55 -10.45 -14.45 -3.97
CA PHE A 55 -9.65 -13.96 -2.86
C PHE A 55 -10.35 -14.17 -1.51
N LEU A 56 -11.65 -13.91 -1.45
CA LEU A 56 -12.45 -14.08 -0.24
C LEU A 56 -12.71 -15.56 0.09
N SER A 57 -12.98 -16.39 -0.92
CA SER A 57 -13.52 -17.73 -0.71
C SER A 57 -12.48 -18.85 -0.74
N LYS A 58 -11.29 -18.63 -1.35
CA LYS A 58 -10.30 -19.70 -1.55
C LYS A 58 -9.06 -19.52 -0.69
N ASN A 59 -8.40 -20.64 -0.38
CA ASN A 59 -7.02 -20.66 0.12
C ASN A 59 -6.07 -20.90 -1.04
N PHE A 60 -4.87 -20.35 -0.95
CA PHE A 60 -3.85 -20.42 -1.98
C PHE A 60 -2.55 -20.99 -1.40
N ALA A 61 -1.82 -21.77 -2.20
CA ALA A 61 -0.52 -22.31 -1.81
C ALA A 61 0.65 -21.33 -2.07
N GLN A 62 0.36 -20.15 -2.63
CA GLN A 62 1.32 -19.11 -2.95
C GLN A 62 0.73 -17.73 -2.63
N ALA A 63 1.56 -16.70 -2.60
CA ALA A 63 1.11 -15.33 -2.43
C ALA A 63 0.18 -14.92 -3.58
N VAL A 64 -0.91 -14.24 -3.24
CA VAL A 64 -1.89 -13.70 -4.20
C VAL A 64 -2.27 -12.28 -3.80
N TYR A 65 -2.75 -11.51 -4.77
CA TYR A 65 -3.27 -10.18 -4.49
C TYR A 65 -4.60 -9.92 -5.22
N THR A 66 -5.33 -8.97 -4.69
CA THR A 66 -6.53 -8.41 -5.32
C THR A 66 -6.55 -6.90 -5.20
N PHE A 67 -7.32 -6.23 -6.06
CA PHE A 67 -7.57 -4.80 -6.01
C PHE A 67 -9.02 -4.51 -5.63
N ILE A 68 -9.20 -3.49 -4.82
CA ILE A 68 -10.48 -2.90 -4.48
C ILE A 68 -10.43 -1.45 -4.96
N ASP A 69 -11.27 -1.10 -5.92
CA ASP A 69 -11.43 0.29 -6.34
C ASP A 69 -12.15 1.09 -5.25
N THR A 70 -11.72 2.32 -5.04
CA THR A 70 -12.29 3.20 -4.01
C THR A 70 -13.78 3.51 -4.19
N PRO A 71 -14.36 3.56 -5.40
CA PRO A 71 -15.81 3.61 -5.56
C PRO A 71 -16.56 2.36 -5.07
N ASP A 72 -15.90 1.20 -5.08
CA ASP A 72 -16.47 -0.10 -4.74
C ASP A 72 -16.31 -0.48 -3.25
N VAL A 73 -15.94 0.46 -2.40
CA VAL A 73 -15.69 0.25 -0.96
C VAL A 73 -17.00 -0.03 -0.20
N VAL A 74 -17.68 -1.09 -0.55
CA VAL A 74 -18.95 -1.46 0.10
C VAL A 74 -18.78 -2.51 1.20
N ASN A 75 -17.67 -3.26 1.21
CA ASN A 75 -17.47 -4.34 2.18
C ASN A 75 -15.97 -4.63 2.46
N LEU A 76 -15.25 -3.65 3.00
CA LEU A 76 -13.84 -3.82 3.40
C LEU A 76 -13.64 -4.84 4.51
N GLU A 77 -14.63 -5.04 5.36
CA GLU A 77 -14.54 -5.99 6.48
C GLU A 77 -14.15 -7.39 6.02
N SER A 78 -14.81 -7.89 4.99
CA SER A 78 -14.50 -9.22 4.45
C SER A 78 -13.06 -9.32 3.94
N PHE A 79 -12.52 -8.25 3.35
CA PHE A 79 -11.16 -8.23 2.85
C PHE A 79 -10.13 -8.09 3.96
N THR A 80 -10.35 -7.21 4.94
CA THR A 80 -9.42 -7.02 6.06
C THR A 80 -9.32 -8.27 6.94
N THR A 81 -10.41 -9.02 7.08
CA THR A 81 -10.42 -10.27 7.84
C THR A 81 -9.57 -11.38 7.23
N VAL A 82 -9.53 -11.47 5.88
CA VAL A 82 -8.81 -12.55 5.19
C VAL A 82 -7.42 -12.17 4.69
N SER A 83 -7.10 -10.87 4.69
CA SER A 83 -5.80 -10.35 4.22
C SER A 83 -4.74 -10.45 5.28
N ASP A 84 -3.51 -10.76 4.86
CA ASP A 84 -2.31 -10.63 5.69
C ASP A 84 -1.70 -9.23 5.59
N ILE A 85 -1.81 -8.62 4.41
CA ILE A 85 -1.26 -7.29 4.09
C ILE A 85 -2.36 -6.44 3.43
N CYS A 86 -2.52 -5.21 3.89
CA CYS A 86 -3.37 -4.19 3.28
C CYS A 86 -2.52 -3.00 2.86
N ILE A 87 -2.57 -2.62 1.59
CA ILE A 87 -1.88 -1.45 1.03
C ILE A 87 -2.96 -0.50 0.51
N ALA A 88 -3.06 0.66 1.12
CA ALA A 88 -4.08 1.64 0.79
C ALA A 88 -3.45 2.92 0.25
N ASN A 89 -3.94 3.34 -0.91
CA ASN A 89 -3.66 4.66 -1.48
C ASN A 89 -5.00 5.35 -1.74
N SER A 90 -5.60 5.84 -0.67
CA SER A 90 -6.91 6.46 -0.74
C SER A 90 -6.82 7.96 -0.54
N SER A 91 -6.99 8.70 -1.60
CA SER A 91 -7.47 10.07 -1.52
C SER A 91 -9.00 10.06 -1.66
N ILE A 92 -9.69 9.46 -0.70
CA ILE A 92 -11.14 9.60 -0.66
C ILE A 92 -11.43 11.02 -0.21
N ASN A 93 -12.10 11.78 -1.07
CA ASN A 93 -12.55 13.13 -0.82
C ASN A 93 -13.33 13.22 0.51
N GLY A 94 -12.59 13.34 1.61
CA GLY A 94 -13.01 13.99 2.86
C GLY A 94 -14.05 13.31 3.74
N LYS A 95 -14.49 12.05 3.54
CA LYS A 95 -15.66 11.58 4.31
C LYS A 95 -15.70 10.12 4.79
N SER A 96 -14.75 9.27 4.50
CA SER A 96 -14.90 7.86 4.91
C SER A 96 -13.64 7.33 5.59
N VAL A 97 -13.81 6.81 6.81
CA VAL A 97 -12.84 5.91 7.42
C VAL A 97 -12.85 4.63 6.61
N LEU A 98 -11.74 4.33 5.93
CA LEU A 98 -11.61 3.14 5.09
C LEU A 98 -11.44 1.88 5.92
N VAL A 99 -10.55 1.97 6.93
CA VAL A 99 -10.25 0.87 7.83
C VAL A 99 -10.40 1.39 9.25
N SER A 100 -11.53 1.07 9.86
CA SER A 100 -11.83 1.48 11.23
C SER A 100 -11.07 0.65 12.26
N GLN A 101 -11.02 1.12 13.50
CA GLN A 101 -10.44 0.38 14.61
C GLN A 101 -11.17 -0.95 14.83
N GLU A 102 -12.49 -0.97 14.67
CA GLU A 102 -13.30 -2.18 14.82
C GLU A 102 -12.90 -3.24 13.80
N LEU A 103 -12.65 -2.84 12.54
CA LEU A 103 -12.17 -3.75 11.49
C LEU A 103 -10.79 -4.32 11.79
N LEU A 104 -9.90 -3.53 12.41
CA LEU A 104 -8.56 -3.97 12.81
C LEU A 104 -8.58 -4.86 14.05
N ASN A 105 -9.59 -4.73 14.90
CA ASN A 105 -9.73 -5.45 16.16
C ASN A 105 -10.63 -6.71 16.04
N THR A 106 -10.85 -7.20 14.82
CA THR A 106 -11.63 -8.44 14.63
C THR A 106 -10.90 -9.65 15.20
N LYS A 107 -11.64 -10.48 15.94
CA LYS A 107 -11.10 -11.64 16.67
C LYS A 107 -10.41 -12.67 15.76
N ASP A 108 -10.86 -12.78 14.50
CA ASP A 108 -10.33 -13.68 13.48
C ASP A 108 -9.49 -12.96 12.42
N GLY A 109 -9.15 -11.71 12.66
CA GLY A 109 -8.38 -10.87 11.74
C GLY A 109 -6.97 -11.41 11.50
N LYS A 110 -6.62 -11.59 10.23
CA LYS A 110 -5.30 -12.07 9.80
C LYS A 110 -4.32 -10.94 9.50
N LEU A 111 -4.81 -9.70 9.48
CA LEU A 111 -4.03 -8.55 9.08
C LEU A 111 -2.82 -8.35 9.99
N ARG A 112 -1.64 -8.30 9.38
CA ARG A 112 -0.35 -8.14 10.06
C ARG A 112 0.40 -6.90 9.61
N VAL A 113 0.13 -6.42 8.39
CA VAL A 113 0.80 -5.25 7.84
C VAL A 113 -0.23 -4.34 7.18
N VAL A 114 -0.16 -3.05 7.49
CA VAL A 114 -0.91 -1.99 6.83
C VAL A 114 0.06 -0.96 6.29
N ALA A 115 -0.03 -0.67 5.00
CA ALA A 115 0.69 0.43 4.37
C ALA A 115 -0.32 1.50 3.95
N ASP A 116 -0.21 2.68 4.54
CA ASP A 116 -0.93 3.88 4.14
C ASP A 116 -0.02 4.74 3.27
N LEU A 117 -0.31 4.79 1.98
CA LEU A 117 0.50 5.53 1.00
C LEU A 117 0.03 6.99 0.84
N ASN A 118 -0.99 7.40 1.57
CA ASN A 118 -1.46 8.78 1.61
C ASN A 118 -1.93 9.16 3.03
N PRO A 119 -1.02 9.14 4.01
CA PRO A 119 -1.33 9.44 5.40
C PRO A 119 -1.64 10.94 5.56
N THR A 120 -2.85 11.31 5.23
CA THR A 120 -3.34 12.68 5.44
C THR A 120 -3.96 12.80 6.82
N SER A 121 -4.18 14.05 7.28
CA SER A 121 -4.87 14.35 8.53
C SER A 121 -6.34 13.87 8.60
N SER A 122 -6.82 13.17 7.57
CA SER A 122 -8.21 12.70 7.49
C SER A 122 -8.51 11.42 8.27
N ASN A 123 -7.50 10.79 8.91
CA ASN A 123 -7.64 9.55 9.69
C ASN A 123 -8.42 8.43 8.95
N SER A 124 -8.17 8.29 7.65
CA SER A 124 -8.87 7.31 6.81
C SER A 124 -8.59 5.86 7.25
N ILE A 125 -7.45 5.63 7.88
CA ILE A 125 -7.03 4.33 8.40
C ILE A 125 -6.72 4.47 9.88
N ALA A 126 -7.46 3.78 10.73
CA ALA A 126 -7.39 3.95 12.17
C ALA A 126 -6.00 3.66 12.77
N CYS A 127 -5.21 2.78 12.17
CA CYS A 127 -3.86 2.49 12.63
C CYS A 127 -2.81 3.52 12.18
N THR A 128 -3.16 4.50 11.36
CA THR A 128 -2.26 5.59 10.97
C THR A 128 -2.24 6.66 12.07
N LEU A 129 -1.50 6.39 13.15
CA LEU A 129 -1.39 7.30 14.29
C LEU A 129 -0.42 8.45 14.03
N ARG A 130 0.59 8.20 13.20
CA ARG A 130 1.60 9.18 12.77
C ARG A 130 2.13 8.86 11.38
N GLN A 131 2.76 9.81 10.77
CA GLN A 131 3.52 9.56 9.54
C GLN A 131 4.83 8.85 9.85
N SER A 132 5.22 7.97 8.96
CA SER A 132 6.54 7.34 8.95
C SER A 132 7.59 8.30 8.37
N THR A 133 8.85 8.10 8.76
CA THR A 133 10.00 8.80 8.19
C THR A 133 11.00 7.79 7.62
N GLN A 134 12.01 8.25 6.87
CA GLN A 134 13.05 7.35 6.38
C GLN A 134 13.87 6.71 7.51
N ASP A 135 14.07 7.42 8.62
CA ASP A 135 14.82 6.94 9.78
C ASP A 135 13.96 6.03 10.67
N ASP A 136 12.63 6.22 10.65
CA ASP A 136 11.66 5.43 11.43
C ASP A 136 10.47 5.03 10.54
N PRO A 137 10.68 4.06 9.61
CA PRO A 137 9.72 3.73 8.56
C PRO A 137 8.56 2.85 9.04
N PHE A 138 8.68 2.21 10.20
CA PHE A 138 7.71 1.23 10.70
C PHE A 138 7.41 1.45 12.16
N TYR A 139 6.16 1.20 12.56
CA TYR A 139 5.80 1.08 13.97
C TYR A 139 4.74 -0.01 14.16
N GLY A 140 4.61 -0.52 15.38
CA GLY A 140 3.56 -1.44 15.76
C GLY A 140 2.32 -0.70 16.22
N TYR A 141 1.16 -1.15 15.79
CA TYR A 141 -0.14 -0.68 16.26
C TYR A 141 -0.89 -1.78 16.97
N LEU A 142 -1.38 -1.50 18.17
CA LEU A 142 -2.18 -2.44 18.95
C LEU A 142 -3.66 -2.06 18.87
N PRO A 143 -4.51 -2.82 18.11
CA PRO A 143 -5.87 -2.43 17.82
C PRO A 143 -6.79 -2.31 19.04
N ASN A 144 -6.65 -3.19 20.02
CA ASN A 144 -7.48 -3.19 21.22
C ASN A 144 -7.23 -1.99 22.14
N GLU A 145 -6.04 -1.39 22.07
CA GLU A 145 -5.65 -0.26 22.91
C GLU A 145 -5.52 1.05 22.11
N ASN A 146 -5.66 0.98 20.79
CA ASN A 146 -5.52 2.10 19.85
C ASN A 146 -4.25 2.91 20.10
N LYS A 147 -3.11 2.23 20.22
CA LYS A 147 -1.84 2.88 20.52
C LYS A 147 -0.66 2.29 19.75
N GLU A 148 0.38 3.09 19.63
CA GLU A 148 1.68 2.65 19.13
C GLU A 148 2.39 1.75 20.15
N VAL A 149 3.00 0.67 19.66
CA VAL A 149 3.76 -0.30 20.45
C VAL A 149 5.01 -0.72 19.68
N ASP A 150 5.90 -1.46 20.31
CA ASP A 150 7.04 -2.08 19.64
C ASP A 150 6.59 -3.00 18.50
N LEU A 151 7.36 -3.04 17.40
CA LEU A 151 7.08 -3.88 16.23
C LEU A 151 6.91 -5.37 16.57
N HIS A 152 7.61 -5.85 17.58
CA HIS A 152 7.60 -7.24 18.01
C HIS A 152 6.58 -7.54 19.10
N HIS A 153 5.75 -6.54 19.47
CA HIS A 153 4.70 -6.74 20.45
C HIS A 153 3.69 -7.80 19.97
N PRO A 154 3.35 -8.81 20.78
CA PRO A 154 2.35 -9.80 20.40
C PRO A 154 1.01 -9.16 20.06
N GLY A 155 0.48 -9.46 18.88
CA GLY A 155 -0.78 -8.88 18.39
C GLY A 155 -0.65 -7.51 17.72
N ALA A 156 0.55 -6.95 17.61
CA ALA A 156 0.77 -5.72 16.86
C ALA A 156 0.56 -5.93 15.35
N ILE A 157 -0.05 -4.92 14.72
CA ILE A 157 -0.07 -4.74 13.26
C ILE A 157 1.08 -3.80 12.92
N VAL A 158 1.94 -4.18 11.99
CA VAL A 158 3.01 -3.31 11.49
C VAL A 158 2.41 -2.25 10.58
N VAL A 159 2.69 -1.00 10.85
CA VAL A 159 2.18 0.14 10.07
C VAL A 159 3.33 0.85 9.36
N VAL A 160 3.09 1.14 8.09
CA VAL A 160 3.92 2.00 7.23
C VAL A 160 3.03 3.12 6.75
N ALA A 161 3.37 4.37 7.06
CA ALA A 161 2.56 5.52 6.71
C ALA A 161 3.45 6.60 6.07
N VAL A 162 3.79 6.41 4.78
CA VAL A 162 4.74 7.25 4.07
C VAL A 162 4.01 8.39 3.37
N PRO A 163 4.23 9.66 3.79
CA PRO A 163 3.53 10.81 3.21
C PRO A 163 3.98 11.15 1.78
N ASP A 164 5.20 10.81 1.45
CA ASP A 164 5.78 11.11 0.13
C ASP A 164 6.71 9.99 -0.31
N VAL A 165 6.20 9.14 -1.19
CA VAL A 165 6.97 8.04 -1.80
C VAL A 165 7.90 8.51 -2.93
N THR A 166 7.76 9.75 -3.39
CA THR A 166 8.57 10.29 -4.51
C THR A 166 10.03 10.47 -4.14
N ILE A 167 10.32 10.68 -2.87
CA ILE A 167 11.67 10.81 -2.31
C ILE A 167 12.47 9.50 -2.46
N GLU A 168 11.79 8.36 -2.46
CA GLU A 168 12.43 7.04 -2.59
C GLU A 168 12.92 6.76 -4.03
N TYR A 169 12.40 7.50 -5.03
CA TYR A 169 12.72 7.36 -6.45
C TYR A 169 13.00 8.70 -7.11
N PRO A 170 14.05 9.44 -6.70
CA PRO A 170 14.26 10.81 -7.15
C PRO A 170 14.53 10.92 -8.66
N LYS A 171 15.21 9.94 -9.26
CA LYS A 171 15.51 9.91 -10.69
C LYS A 171 14.24 9.75 -11.51
N GLU A 172 13.50 8.68 -11.28
CA GLU A 172 12.27 8.37 -12.01
C GLU A 172 11.21 9.46 -11.81
N THR A 173 11.11 9.99 -10.59
CA THR A 173 10.21 11.10 -10.28
C THR A 173 10.58 12.34 -11.08
N SER A 174 11.87 12.69 -11.14
CA SER A 174 12.36 13.85 -11.90
C SER A 174 12.15 13.67 -13.41
N GLU A 175 12.42 12.48 -13.94
CA GLU A 175 12.17 12.14 -15.35
C GLU A 175 10.69 12.23 -15.70
N PHE A 176 9.82 11.69 -14.82
CA PHE A 176 8.36 11.75 -15.02
C PHE A 176 7.87 13.20 -15.04
N ILE A 177 8.23 14.00 -14.04
CA ILE A 177 7.83 15.41 -13.95
C ILE A 177 8.38 16.19 -15.14
N GLY A 178 9.65 15.99 -15.50
CA GLY A 178 10.28 16.64 -16.65
C GLY A 178 9.54 16.33 -17.95
N ASN A 179 9.18 15.07 -18.19
CA ASN A 179 8.41 14.66 -19.35
C ASN A 179 7.00 15.30 -19.40
N GLN A 180 6.31 15.38 -18.24
CA GLN A 180 5.01 16.06 -18.18
C GLN A 180 5.12 17.56 -18.50
N LEU A 181 6.14 18.22 -18.00
CA LEU A 181 6.41 19.62 -18.33
C LEU A 181 6.68 19.83 -19.82
N ILE A 182 7.56 19.01 -20.42
CA ILE A 182 7.92 19.09 -21.84
C ILE A 182 6.71 18.81 -22.74
N GLN A 183 5.91 17.80 -22.42
CA GLN A 183 4.79 17.39 -23.28
C GLN A 183 3.55 18.27 -23.13
N HIS A 184 3.28 18.79 -21.95
CA HIS A 184 1.99 19.42 -21.67
C HIS A 184 2.06 20.91 -21.30
N LEU A 185 3.12 21.34 -20.65
CA LEU A 185 3.22 22.72 -20.17
C LEU A 185 3.98 23.61 -21.16
N ILE A 186 5.19 23.21 -21.56
CA ILE A 186 6.06 24.01 -22.42
C ILE A 186 5.38 24.35 -23.76
N PRO A 187 4.72 23.42 -24.49
CA PRO A 187 4.06 23.77 -25.74
C PRO A 187 2.97 24.83 -25.63
N ARG A 188 2.30 24.90 -24.46
CA ARG A 188 1.27 25.93 -24.23
C ARG A 188 1.83 27.34 -24.07
N TYR A 189 3.09 27.47 -23.69
CA TYR A 189 3.75 28.77 -23.58
C TYR A 189 4.20 29.32 -24.94
N PHE A 190 4.52 28.43 -25.90
CA PHE A 190 5.02 28.83 -27.24
C PHE A 190 3.94 28.88 -28.29
N ASN A 191 2.74 28.40 -28.02
CA ASN A 191 1.62 28.40 -28.97
C ASN A 191 0.56 29.49 -28.64
N GLN A 192 0.95 30.55 -27.92
CA GLN A 192 0.11 31.75 -27.70
C GLN A 192 0.38 32.79 -28.77
#